data_8864cb82144d367bbc7b494a17bf26f7
#
_entry.id   8864cb82144d367bbc7b494a17bf26f7
#
_cell.length_a   1.000
_cell.length_b   1.000
_cell.length_c   1.000
_cell.angle_alpha   90.00
_cell.angle_beta   90.00
_cell.angle_gamma   90.00
#
_symmetry.space_group_name_H-M   'P 1'
#
loop_
_entity.id
_entity.type
_entity.pdbx_description
1 polymer ?
#
loop_
_entity_poly.entity_id
_entity_poly.type
_entity_poly.pdbx_seq_one_letter_code
_entity_poly.pdbx_strand_id
1 'polypeptide(L)'
;IKMTDFQITHKDCNARRGKLNTKNGIINTPAFMPVGTAATVKAVFTKDLYETNSEIILGNTYHLMLRPGSAQIKEFGGLHKFMNWNKPILTDSGGYQVYSLSNLRKLSEEGVEFSSHIDGTKVFVSPEKSIEIQTDLNSDIVMAFDECTPYPAEYDEAKKSMELSMRWAGRCKAVSYTHLTLPTIMPV
;
A
#
# COMPACT_ATOMS: atom_id res chain seq x y z
N ILE A 1 10.91 -4.90 14.18
CA ILE A 1 11.02 -4.18 12.89
C ILE A 1 11.69 -2.84 13.20
N LYS A 2 12.85 -2.54 12.58
CA LYS A 2 13.43 -1.19 12.65
C LYS A 2 12.41 -0.24 12.04
N MET A 3 12.05 0.80 12.78
CA MET A 3 11.25 1.90 12.23
C MET A 3 11.94 2.44 10.98
N THR A 4 11.15 2.74 9.97
CA THR A 4 11.63 3.41 8.76
C THR A 4 12.27 4.74 9.17
N ASP A 5 13.55 4.89 8.90
CA ASP A 5 14.31 6.09 9.26
C ASP A 5 14.58 6.92 8.01
N PHE A 6 14.15 8.19 8.05
CA PHE A 6 14.37 9.13 6.97
C PHE A 6 15.41 10.18 7.37
N GLN A 7 16.51 10.21 6.63
CA GLN A 7 17.62 11.14 6.87
C GLN A 7 17.71 12.14 5.70
N ILE A 8 17.60 13.43 6.02
CA ILE A 8 17.87 14.50 5.05
C ILE A 8 19.39 14.61 4.87
N THR A 9 19.86 14.43 3.63
CA THR A 9 21.29 14.53 3.29
C THR A 9 21.68 15.90 2.74
N HIS A 10 20.77 16.57 2.03
CA HIS A 10 21.00 17.90 1.43
C HIS A 10 19.71 18.71 1.45
N LYS A 11 19.86 20.02 1.57
CA LYS A 11 18.79 21.00 1.44
C LYS A 11 19.24 22.14 0.54
N ASP A 12 18.29 22.63 -0.27
CA ASP A 12 18.42 23.86 -1.04
C ASP A 12 17.06 24.58 -1.03
N CYS A 13 16.98 25.68 -0.31
CA CYS A 13 15.73 26.37 0.00
C CYS A 13 14.70 25.39 0.60
N ASN A 14 13.56 25.19 -0.08
CA ASN A 14 12.52 24.23 0.31
C ASN A 14 12.73 22.81 -0.26
N ALA A 15 13.65 22.64 -1.18
CA ALA A 15 14.00 21.33 -1.72
C ALA A 15 14.85 20.52 -0.73
N ARG A 16 14.64 19.20 -0.70
CA ARG A 16 15.41 18.29 0.13
C ARG A 16 15.70 17.00 -0.60
N ARG A 17 16.91 16.51 -0.41
CA ARG A 17 17.33 15.17 -0.78
C ARG A 17 17.55 14.37 0.48
N GLY A 18 17.17 13.09 0.49
CA GLY A 18 17.29 12.25 1.66
C GLY A 18 17.50 10.78 1.34
N LYS A 19 17.59 10.00 2.40
CA LYS A 19 17.64 8.53 2.37
C LYS A 19 16.54 7.98 3.27
N LEU A 20 15.76 7.07 2.74
CA LEU A 20 14.76 6.31 3.47
C LEU A 20 15.26 4.89 3.66
N ASN A 21 15.49 4.49 4.91
CA ASN A 21 15.93 3.14 5.24
C ASN A 21 14.70 2.24 5.39
N THR A 22 14.64 1.16 4.64
CA THR A 22 13.60 0.13 4.74
C THR A 22 14.21 -1.23 5.07
N LYS A 23 13.36 -2.23 5.29
CA LYS A 23 13.79 -3.61 5.55
C LYS A 23 14.60 -4.20 4.38
N ASN A 24 14.20 -3.89 3.15
CA ASN A 24 14.77 -4.48 1.94
C ASN A 24 15.70 -3.52 1.17
N GLY A 25 16.12 -2.41 1.79
CA GLY A 25 17.13 -1.53 1.21
C GLY A 25 16.91 -0.05 1.50
N ILE A 26 17.78 0.76 0.91
CA ILE A 26 17.77 2.21 1.04
C ILE A 26 17.17 2.81 -0.22
N ILE A 27 16.29 3.79 -0.05
CA ILE A 27 15.72 4.57 -1.13
C ILE A 27 16.32 5.98 -1.06
N ASN A 28 16.99 6.41 -2.14
CA ASN A 28 17.46 7.79 -2.26
C ASN A 28 16.31 8.65 -2.80
N THR A 29 15.97 9.71 -2.07
CA THR A 29 14.87 10.60 -2.46
C THR A 29 15.39 11.92 -3.06
N PRO A 30 14.69 12.47 -4.06
CA PRO A 30 13.43 11.99 -4.65
C PRO A 30 13.61 10.70 -5.46
N ALA A 31 12.63 9.80 -5.42
CA ALA A 31 12.64 8.54 -6.14
C ALA A 31 11.37 8.36 -6.97
N PHE A 32 11.51 7.84 -8.19
CA PHE A 32 10.39 7.39 -9.00
C PHE A 32 10.07 5.93 -8.66
N MET A 33 8.78 5.61 -8.55
CA MET A 33 8.30 4.26 -8.28
C MET A 33 7.61 3.68 -9.51
N PRO A 34 8.25 2.81 -10.30
CA PRO A 34 7.55 2.07 -11.34
C PRO A 34 6.37 1.29 -10.77
N VAL A 35 5.23 1.30 -11.48
CA VAL A 35 4.00 0.69 -11.00
C VAL A 35 3.91 -0.77 -11.43
N GLY A 36 3.98 -1.66 -10.45
CA GLY A 36 3.84 -3.11 -10.61
C GLY A 36 2.43 -3.60 -10.23
N THR A 37 1.41 -3.22 -11.00
CA THR A 37 -0.01 -3.38 -10.66
C THR A 37 -0.40 -4.79 -10.23
N ALA A 38 0.00 -5.80 -10.97
CA ALA A 38 -0.32 -7.21 -10.72
C ALA A 38 0.95 -8.03 -10.44
N ALA A 39 1.79 -7.54 -9.52
CA ALA A 39 3.10 -8.09 -9.21
C ALA A 39 4.07 -8.08 -10.42
N THR A 40 3.86 -7.18 -11.35
CA THR A 40 4.77 -6.96 -12.49
C THR A 40 4.61 -5.55 -13.04
N VAL A 41 5.71 -4.94 -13.44
CA VAL A 41 5.67 -3.69 -14.23
C VAL A 41 5.37 -4.08 -15.67
N LYS A 42 4.22 -3.64 -16.19
CA LYS A 42 3.71 -4.07 -17.50
C LYS A 42 4.72 -3.85 -18.61
N ALA A 43 5.01 -4.92 -19.37
CA ALA A 43 5.95 -4.96 -20.49
C ALA A 43 7.42 -4.66 -20.13
N VAL A 44 7.80 -4.76 -18.83
CA VAL A 44 9.18 -4.54 -18.36
C VAL A 44 9.60 -5.75 -17.52
N PHE A 45 10.73 -6.37 -17.87
CA PHE A 45 11.28 -7.46 -17.06
C PHE A 45 11.90 -6.92 -15.76
N THR A 46 11.92 -7.74 -14.74
CA THR A 46 12.54 -7.37 -13.45
C THR A 46 14.02 -6.99 -13.61
N LYS A 47 14.77 -7.65 -14.51
CA LYS A 47 16.16 -7.31 -14.83
C LYS A 47 16.29 -5.86 -15.34
N ASP A 48 15.35 -5.41 -16.18
CA ASP A 48 15.39 -4.08 -16.79
C ASP A 48 15.14 -2.99 -15.71
N LEU A 49 14.33 -3.31 -14.69
CA LEU A 49 14.15 -2.43 -13.53
C LEU A 49 15.45 -2.25 -12.72
N TYR A 50 16.28 -3.30 -12.63
CA TYR A 50 17.61 -3.18 -12.02
C TYR A 50 18.55 -2.34 -12.89
N GLU A 51 18.51 -2.49 -14.20
CA GLU A 51 19.33 -1.73 -15.17
C GLU A 51 18.97 -0.23 -15.17
N THR A 52 17.70 0.12 -14.96
CA THR A 52 17.26 1.52 -14.80
C THR A 52 17.59 2.12 -13.44
N ASN A 53 18.25 1.36 -12.56
CA ASN A 53 18.53 1.75 -11.17
C ASN A 53 17.28 2.08 -10.35
N SER A 54 16.13 1.49 -10.66
CA SER A 54 14.93 1.61 -9.83
C SER A 54 15.23 1.10 -8.42
N GLU A 55 14.93 1.92 -7.41
CA GLU A 55 15.23 1.60 -6.01
C GLU A 55 14.00 1.10 -5.25
N ILE A 56 12.81 1.38 -5.76
CA ILE A 56 11.52 1.01 -5.19
C ILE A 56 10.51 0.81 -6.31
N ILE A 57 9.56 -0.09 -6.11
CA ILE A 57 8.39 -0.27 -6.98
C ILE A 57 7.10 -0.16 -6.16
N LEU A 58 5.99 0.13 -6.85
CA LEU A 58 4.67 0.21 -6.25
C LEU A 58 3.82 -0.99 -6.68
N GLY A 59 3.22 -1.69 -5.71
CA GLY A 59 2.22 -2.73 -5.94
C GLY A 59 0.81 -2.23 -5.62
N ASN A 60 -0.20 -2.64 -6.40
CA ASN A 60 -1.58 -2.24 -6.16
C ASN A 60 -2.33 -3.30 -5.35
N THR A 61 -2.65 -2.98 -4.11
CA THR A 61 -3.35 -3.87 -3.16
C THR A 61 -4.68 -4.37 -3.71
N TYR A 62 -5.48 -3.50 -4.31
CA TYR A 62 -6.77 -3.88 -4.91
C TYR A 62 -6.65 -5.02 -5.93
N HIS A 63 -5.73 -4.92 -6.88
CA HIS A 63 -5.54 -5.93 -7.90
C HIS A 63 -4.99 -7.23 -7.33
N LEU A 64 -4.02 -7.13 -6.42
CA LEU A 64 -3.37 -8.27 -5.81
C LEU A 64 -4.28 -9.06 -4.87
N MET A 65 -5.20 -8.41 -4.14
CA MET A 65 -6.17 -9.10 -3.30
C MET A 65 -7.23 -9.85 -4.10
N LEU A 66 -7.59 -9.35 -5.30
CA LEU A 66 -8.56 -10.01 -6.17
C LEU A 66 -7.92 -11.15 -6.96
N ARG A 67 -6.69 -10.97 -7.44
CA ARG A 67 -5.95 -11.98 -8.19
C ARG A 67 -4.44 -11.80 -8.07
N PRO A 68 -3.68 -12.80 -7.59
CA PRO A 68 -4.12 -14.16 -7.22
C PRO A 68 -4.76 -14.27 -5.84
N GLY A 69 -4.76 -13.21 -5.04
CA GLY A 69 -5.18 -13.17 -3.64
C GLY A 69 -3.99 -13.01 -2.69
N SER A 70 -4.16 -12.22 -1.61
CA SER A 70 -3.08 -11.94 -0.66
C SER A 70 -2.59 -13.19 0.08
N ALA A 71 -3.49 -14.11 0.42
CA ALA A 71 -3.15 -15.37 1.07
C ALA A 71 -2.19 -16.22 0.20
N GLN A 72 -2.46 -16.31 -1.10
CA GLN A 72 -1.59 -17.05 -2.01
C GLN A 72 -0.21 -16.41 -2.14
N ILE A 73 -0.15 -15.08 -2.22
CA ILE A 73 1.14 -14.36 -2.26
C ILE A 73 1.92 -14.57 -0.95
N LYS A 74 1.22 -14.61 0.20
CA LYS A 74 1.82 -14.93 1.50
C LYS A 74 2.46 -16.32 1.52
N GLU A 75 1.77 -17.33 0.98
CA GLU A 75 2.30 -18.70 0.86
C GLU A 75 3.58 -18.76 0.01
N PHE A 76 3.69 -17.93 -1.03
CA PHE A 76 4.92 -17.76 -1.81
C PHE A 76 6.03 -17.02 -1.05
N GLY A 77 5.75 -16.49 0.13
CA GLY A 77 6.71 -15.74 0.96
C GLY A 77 6.72 -14.24 0.71
N GLY A 78 5.59 -13.71 0.23
CA GLY A 78 5.37 -12.29 -0.01
C GLY A 78 5.72 -11.82 -1.43
N LEU A 79 5.41 -10.55 -1.70
CA LEU A 79 5.55 -9.95 -3.02
C LEU A 79 6.99 -9.99 -3.56
N HIS A 80 7.99 -9.79 -2.71
CA HIS A 80 9.40 -9.82 -3.10
C HIS A 80 9.78 -11.14 -3.79
N LYS A 81 9.40 -12.26 -3.19
CA LYS A 81 9.65 -13.59 -3.78
C LYS A 81 8.78 -13.83 -5.00
N PHE A 82 7.50 -13.46 -4.92
CA PHE A 82 6.54 -13.65 -6.00
C PHE A 82 6.95 -12.90 -7.28
N MET A 83 7.50 -11.68 -7.15
CA MET A 83 7.96 -10.83 -8.25
C MET A 83 9.43 -11.06 -8.64
N ASN A 84 10.19 -11.80 -7.84
CA ASN A 84 11.65 -11.88 -7.93
C ASN A 84 12.31 -10.48 -7.88
N TRP A 85 11.89 -9.67 -6.89
CA TRP A 85 12.37 -8.32 -6.66
C TRP A 85 12.91 -8.16 -5.24
N ASN A 86 14.19 -7.78 -5.10
CA ASN A 86 14.89 -7.78 -3.81
C ASN A 86 15.05 -6.39 -3.17
N LYS A 87 14.53 -5.35 -3.83
CA LYS A 87 14.57 -3.98 -3.33
C LYS A 87 13.21 -3.59 -2.74
N PRO A 88 13.09 -2.41 -2.10
CA PRO A 88 11.85 -1.95 -1.48
C PRO A 88 10.61 -2.02 -2.36
N ILE A 89 9.47 -2.33 -1.72
CA ILE A 89 8.13 -2.31 -2.32
C ILE A 89 7.23 -1.45 -1.44
N LEU A 90 6.51 -0.51 -2.06
CA LEU A 90 5.37 0.17 -1.48
C LEU A 90 4.09 -0.47 -2.01
N THR A 91 3.13 -0.75 -1.15
CA THR A 91 1.76 -1.09 -1.56
C THR A 91 0.82 0.08 -1.27
N ASP A 92 -0.04 0.39 -2.25
CA ASP A 92 -1.12 1.36 -2.03
C ASP A 92 -2.20 0.79 -1.12
N SER A 93 -3.15 1.63 -0.71
CA SER A 93 -4.27 1.21 0.14
C SER A 93 -5.36 0.43 -0.59
N GLY A 94 -5.44 0.57 -1.91
CA GLY A 94 -6.54 0.09 -2.75
C GLY A 94 -7.74 1.05 -2.82
N GLY A 95 -7.79 2.13 -2.05
CA GLY A 95 -8.92 3.06 -1.97
C GLY A 95 -9.27 3.72 -3.32
N TYR A 96 -8.28 4.20 -4.05
CA TYR A 96 -8.49 4.80 -5.36
C TYR A 96 -9.08 3.81 -6.39
N GLN A 97 -8.61 2.56 -6.42
CA GLN A 97 -9.11 1.55 -7.36
C GLN A 97 -10.54 1.14 -7.01
N VAL A 98 -10.89 1.05 -5.73
CA VAL A 98 -12.29 0.85 -5.30
C VAL A 98 -13.16 1.99 -5.79
N TYR A 99 -12.66 3.24 -5.74
CA TYR A 99 -13.36 4.40 -6.29
C TYR A 99 -13.50 4.33 -7.82
N SER A 100 -12.42 4.10 -8.54
CA SER A 100 -12.35 4.27 -9.99
C SER A 100 -12.88 3.08 -10.79
N LEU A 101 -12.82 1.85 -10.24
CA LEU A 101 -13.17 0.61 -10.94
C LEU A 101 -14.50 0.00 -10.51
N SER A 102 -15.15 0.54 -9.47
CA SER A 102 -16.39 0.00 -8.94
C SER A 102 -17.56 0.95 -9.19
N ASN A 103 -18.41 0.61 -10.17
CA ASN A 103 -19.60 1.39 -10.48
C ASN A 103 -20.68 1.35 -9.36
N LEU A 104 -20.65 0.33 -8.49
CA LEU A 104 -21.56 0.13 -7.36
C LEU A 104 -20.72 -0.09 -6.09
N ARG A 105 -20.47 0.99 -5.37
CA ARG A 105 -19.84 0.94 -4.07
C ARG A 105 -20.79 1.47 -3.00
N LYS A 106 -20.70 0.90 -1.80
CA LYS A 106 -21.37 1.40 -0.61
C LYS A 106 -20.31 1.79 0.41
N LEU A 107 -20.25 3.06 0.70
CA LEU A 107 -19.35 3.64 1.69
C LEU A 107 -20.06 3.66 3.05
N SER A 108 -19.35 3.27 4.10
CA SER A 108 -19.79 3.39 5.49
C SER A 108 -18.61 3.76 6.39
N GLU A 109 -18.86 4.01 7.67
CA GLU A 109 -17.80 4.24 8.66
C GLU A 109 -16.90 3.01 8.82
N GLU A 110 -17.45 1.81 8.65
CA GLU A 110 -16.75 0.54 8.81
C GLU A 110 -15.81 0.24 7.65
N GLY A 111 -16.14 0.71 6.43
CA GLY A 111 -15.37 0.42 5.23
C GLY A 111 -16.19 0.58 3.96
N VAL A 112 -15.77 -0.09 2.89
CA VAL A 112 -16.38 -0.03 1.56
C VAL A 112 -16.79 -1.41 1.07
N GLU A 113 -18.06 -1.58 0.70
CA GLU A 113 -18.54 -2.72 -0.07
C GLU A 113 -18.54 -2.36 -1.56
N PHE A 114 -18.01 -3.24 -2.40
CA PHE A 114 -18.01 -3.08 -3.85
C PHE A 114 -18.10 -4.43 -4.57
N SER A 115 -18.36 -4.39 -5.87
CA SER A 115 -18.32 -5.60 -6.71
C SER A 115 -16.99 -5.68 -7.46
N SER A 116 -16.34 -6.85 -7.38
CA SER A 116 -15.13 -7.14 -8.14
C SER A 116 -15.36 -6.93 -9.65
N HIS A 117 -14.47 -6.21 -10.31
CA HIS A 117 -14.51 -6.01 -11.76
C HIS A 117 -14.13 -7.27 -12.54
N ILE A 118 -13.63 -8.31 -11.87
CA ILE A 118 -13.20 -9.56 -12.52
C ILE A 118 -14.39 -10.49 -12.71
N ASP A 119 -15.21 -10.66 -11.67
CA ASP A 119 -16.26 -11.69 -11.60
C ASP A 119 -17.57 -11.21 -10.96
N GLY A 120 -17.65 -9.95 -10.57
CA GLY A 120 -18.84 -9.37 -9.93
C GLY A 120 -19.05 -9.77 -8.46
N THR A 121 -18.17 -10.58 -7.87
CA THR A 121 -18.27 -10.98 -6.47
C THR A 121 -18.25 -9.76 -5.56
N LYS A 122 -19.13 -9.75 -4.54
CA LYS A 122 -19.16 -8.70 -3.54
C LYS A 122 -17.99 -8.83 -2.58
N VAL A 123 -17.27 -7.74 -2.40
CA VAL A 123 -16.10 -7.63 -1.55
C VAL A 123 -16.31 -6.49 -0.57
N PHE A 124 -15.99 -6.71 0.71
CA PHE A 124 -15.95 -5.68 1.73
C PHE A 124 -14.52 -5.47 2.18
N VAL A 125 -14.06 -4.23 2.16
CA VAL A 125 -12.73 -3.84 2.64
C VAL A 125 -12.88 -2.76 3.71
N SER A 126 -12.40 -3.07 4.90
CA SER A 126 -12.22 -2.12 6.00
C SER A 126 -10.78 -1.61 6.06
N PRO A 127 -10.49 -0.53 6.79
CA PRO A 127 -9.14 -0.09 7.08
C PRO A 127 -8.23 -1.20 7.61
N GLU A 128 -8.75 -2.02 8.53
CA GLU A 128 -8.02 -3.15 9.11
C GLU A 128 -7.72 -4.19 8.04
N LYS A 129 -8.71 -4.51 7.20
CA LYS A 129 -8.56 -5.50 6.13
C LYS A 129 -7.52 -5.07 5.09
N SER A 130 -7.49 -3.78 4.74
CA SER A 130 -6.46 -3.24 3.85
C SER A 130 -5.05 -3.44 4.42
N ILE A 131 -4.85 -3.17 5.71
CA ILE A 131 -3.54 -3.38 6.37
C ILE A 131 -3.19 -4.88 6.46
N GLU A 132 -4.15 -5.75 6.78
CA GLU A 132 -3.94 -7.20 6.79
C GLU A 132 -3.45 -7.70 5.41
N ILE A 133 -4.12 -7.27 4.33
CA ILE A 133 -3.74 -7.63 2.96
C ILE A 133 -2.32 -7.16 2.66
N GLN A 134 -1.98 -5.91 2.95
CA GLN A 134 -0.64 -5.37 2.73
C GLN A 134 0.43 -6.08 3.59
N THR A 135 0.05 -6.55 4.78
CA THR A 135 0.90 -7.39 5.64
C THR A 135 1.17 -8.76 5.01
N ASP A 136 0.14 -9.39 4.45
CA ASP A 136 0.29 -10.65 3.70
C ASP A 136 1.17 -10.48 2.45
N LEU A 137 1.07 -9.32 1.77
CA LEU A 137 1.94 -8.95 0.66
C LEU A 137 3.39 -8.73 1.11
N ASN A 138 3.63 -8.47 2.40
CA ASN A 138 4.95 -8.25 3.02
C ASN A 138 5.72 -7.08 2.39
N SER A 139 5.03 -5.97 2.07
CA SER A 139 5.64 -4.76 1.54
C SER A 139 6.44 -3.99 2.62
N ASP A 140 7.39 -3.15 2.19
CA ASP A 140 8.21 -2.33 3.08
C ASP A 140 7.46 -1.10 3.58
N ILE A 141 6.61 -0.54 2.71
CA ILE A 141 5.81 0.64 3.00
C ILE A 141 4.35 0.30 2.72
N VAL A 142 3.51 0.45 3.72
CA VAL A 142 2.06 0.24 3.65
C VAL A 142 1.34 1.59 3.72
N MET A 143 0.30 1.76 2.91
CA MET A 143 -0.50 2.98 2.89
C MET A 143 -1.78 2.81 3.70
N ALA A 144 -2.15 3.85 4.45
CA ALA A 144 -3.43 3.89 5.15
C ALA A 144 -4.59 3.88 4.14
N PHE A 145 -5.65 3.12 4.47
CA PHE A 145 -6.86 3.10 3.66
C PHE A 145 -7.57 4.45 3.76
N ASP A 146 -7.89 5.03 2.63
CA ASP A 146 -8.50 6.35 2.50
C ASP A 146 -9.74 6.33 1.63
N GLU A 147 -10.60 7.32 1.80
CA GLU A 147 -11.69 7.60 0.89
C GLU A 147 -11.22 8.56 -0.20
N CYS A 148 -11.45 8.17 -1.45
CA CYS A 148 -11.17 9.02 -2.60
C CYS A 148 -12.38 9.93 -2.88
N THR A 149 -12.22 11.22 -2.58
CA THR A 149 -13.23 12.25 -2.85
C THR A 149 -13.39 12.45 -4.36
N PRO A 150 -14.63 12.49 -4.90
CA PRO A 150 -14.85 12.83 -6.30
C PRO A 150 -14.42 14.28 -6.60
N TYR A 151 -14.10 14.55 -7.86
CA TYR A 151 -13.83 15.91 -8.32
C TYR A 151 -14.75 16.23 -9.52
N PRO A 152 -15.41 17.40 -9.53
CA PRO A 152 -15.47 18.41 -8.46
C PRO A 152 -16.26 17.93 -7.25
N ALA A 153 -15.98 18.50 -6.07
CA ALA A 153 -16.71 18.26 -4.82
C ALA A 153 -16.99 19.57 -4.10
N GLU A 154 -18.12 19.64 -3.41
CA GLU A 154 -18.45 20.75 -2.53
C GLU A 154 -17.60 20.69 -1.25
N TYR A 155 -17.39 21.83 -0.60
CA TYR A 155 -16.55 21.94 0.59
C TYR A 155 -16.95 20.95 1.70
N ASP A 156 -18.25 20.84 1.99
CA ASP A 156 -18.75 19.96 3.04
C ASP A 156 -18.56 18.47 2.71
N GLU A 157 -18.64 18.11 1.44
CA GLU A 157 -18.38 16.75 0.96
C GLU A 157 -16.89 16.41 1.11
N ALA A 158 -16.02 17.29 0.63
CA ALA A 158 -14.57 17.11 0.78
C ALA A 158 -14.13 17.04 2.25
N LYS A 159 -14.75 17.86 3.11
CA LYS A 159 -14.50 17.84 4.55
C LYS A 159 -14.90 16.50 5.19
N LYS A 160 -16.10 16.01 4.90
CA LYS A 160 -16.58 14.70 5.41
C LYS A 160 -15.68 13.54 4.97
N SER A 161 -15.28 13.55 3.71
CA SER A 161 -14.35 12.54 3.13
C SER A 161 -12.99 12.58 3.83
N MET A 162 -12.42 13.76 4.02
CA MET A 162 -11.17 13.95 4.74
C MET A 162 -11.27 13.46 6.19
N GLU A 163 -12.34 13.83 6.91
CA GLU A 163 -12.56 13.41 8.30
C GLU A 163 -12.71 11.87 8.42
N LEU A 164 -13.40 11.22 7.46
CA LEU A 164 -13.51 9.77 7.40
C LEU A 164 -12.14 9.13 7.19
N SER A 165 -11.36 9.63 6.21
CA SER A 165 -10.01 9.15 5.94
C SER A 165 -9.09 9.29 7.15
N MET A 166 -9.21 10.35 7.93
CA MET A 166 -8.44 10.55 9.17
C MET A 166 -8.81 9.51 10.25
N ARG A 167 -10.12 9.21 10.43
CA ARG A 167 -10.54 8.14 11.35
C ARG A 167 -10.04 6.78 10.90
N TRP A 168 -10.12 6.48 9.61
CA TRP A 168 -9.60 5.24 9.02
C TRP A 168 -8.08 5.11 9.16
N ALA A 169 -7.34 6.20 9.00
CA ALA A 169 -5.90 6.21 9.25
C ALA A 169 -5.55 5.84 10.70
N GLY A 170 -6.35 6.29 11.67
CA GLY A 170 -6.22 5.88 13.06
C GLY A 170 -6.41 4.37 13.26
N ARG A 171 -7.42 3.78 12.61
CA ARG A 171 -7.70 2.34 12.64
C ARG A 171 -6.58 1.53 11.95
N CYS A 172 -6.13 1.96 10.77
CA CYS A 172 -4.99 1.37 10.08
C CYS A 172 -3.73 1.34 10.95
N LYS A 173 -3.44 2.46 11.62
CA LYS A 173 -2.31 2.58 12.53
C LYS A 173 -2.40 1.58 13.68
N ALA A 174 -3.58 1.43 14.30
CA ALA A 174 -3.78 0.49 15.41
C ALA A 174 -3.45 -0.95 15.02
N VAL A 175 -3.93 -1.41 13.84
CA VAL A 175 -3.65 -2.76 13.33
C VAL A 175 -2.16 -2.91 12.97
N SER A 176 -1.57 -1.92 12.31
CA SER A 176 -0.15 -1.97 11.94
C SER A 176 0.76 -2.12 13.16
N TYR A 177 0.45 -1.42 14.26
CA TYR A 177 1.22 -1.55 15.50
C TYR A 177 1.05 -2.91 16.19
N THR A 178 -0.14 -3.52 16.18
CA THR A 178 -0.36 -4.86 16.76
C THR A 178 0.45 -5.93 16.03
N HIS A 179 0.58 -5.85 14.71
CA HIS A 179 1.44 -6.74 13.93
C HIS A 179 2.94 -6.48 14.14
N LEU A 180 3.32 -5.26 14.56
CA LEU A 180 4.69 -4.87 14.85
C LEU A 180 5.15 -5.21 16.27
N THR A 181 4.21 -5.38 17.21
CA THR A 181 4.50 -5.56 18.65
C THR A 181 4.34 -7.00 19.16
N LEU A 182 3.90 -7.93 18.29
CA LEU A 182 3.79 -9.35 18.67
C LEU A 182 4.97 -10.15 18.15
N PRO A 183 6.16 -10.00 18.71
CA PRO A 183 6.81 -11.15 19.29
C PRO A 183 7.77 -10.80 20.40
N THR A 184 7.37 -10.67 21.60
CA THR A 184 8.28 -10.89 22.75
C THR A 184 7.47 -10.93 24.03
N ILE A 185 6.62 -11.93 24.20
CA ILE A 185 6.41 -12.52 25.51
C ILE A 185 6.68 -14.01 25.33
N MET A 186 7.94 -14.40 25.39
CA MET A 186 8.27 -15.73 25.86
C MET A 186 8.05 -15.70 27.37
N PRO A 187 7.22 -16.54 27.94
CA PRO A 187 7.22 -16.75 29.38
C PRO A 187 8.56 -17.39 29.77
N VAL A 188 9.21 -16.79 30.75
CA VAL A 188 10.31 -17.39 31.49
C VAL A 188 9.78 -18.55 32.31
#